data_d2b530897afb7a3c033e90bdaee55a47
#
_entry.id   d2b530897afb7a3c033e90bdaee55a47
#
_cell.length_a   1.000
_cell.length_b   1.000
_cell.length_c   1.000
_cell.angle_alpha   90.00
_cell.angle_beta   90.00
_cell.angle_gamma   90.00
#
_symmetry.space_group_name_H-M   'P 1'
#
loop_
_entity.id
_entity.type
_entity.pdbx_description
1 polymer ?
#
loop_
_entity_poly.entity_id
_entity_poly.type
_entity_poly.pdbx_seq_one_letter_code
_entity_poly.pdbx_strand_id
1 'polypeptide(L)'
;MSHLAFWTICLMHDNPLLPFFRDPYKLLTAAGLRPRMHVLEVGCGPGFFSIPAAKILGNHGTLYAVDVNPLAVGRVSKKMKHTATKNIVPICANASHTDLPDKSMDLAFLFGLPRIAGGMENLISELHRVLKPGGRVAYNSVRGPEKKLRAVFQNRGLAFSGRQGRMVFFTKEGYRE
;
A
#
# COMPACT_ATOMS: atom_id res chain seq x y z
N MET A 1 6.17 3.37 -17.09
CA MET A 1 5.68 4.78 -16.98
C MET A 1 6.76 5.69 -17.53
N SER A 2 6.44 6.65 -18.41
CA SER A 2 7.45 7.59 -18.95
C SER A 2 8.00 8.50 -17.83
N HIS A 3 9.27 8.96 -17.99
CA HIS A 3 9.88 9.92 -17.08
C HIS A 3 9.01 11.16 -16.85
N LEU A 4 8.41 11.68 -17.93
CA LEU A 4 7.54 12.85 -17.85
C LEU A 4 6.30 12.61 -16.99
N ALA A 5 5.62 11.48 -17.16
CA ALA A 5 4.45 11.11 -16.35
C ALA A 5 4.81 10.94 -14.86
N PHE A 6 5.99 10.41 -14.56
CA PHE A 6 6.45 10.30 -13.16
C PHE A 6 6.68 11.68 -12.55
N TRP A 7 7.34 12.61 -13.27
CA TRP A 7 7.58 13.96 -12.78
C TRP A 7 6.28 14.76 -12.57
N THR A 8 5.27 14.56 -13.42
CA THR A 8 3.94 15.16 -13.22
C THR A 8 3.30 14.67 -11.92
N ILE A 9 3.40 13.36 -11.62
CA ILE A 9 2.92 12.80 -10.37
C ILE A 9 3.70 13.36 -9.17
N CYS A 10 5.04 13.49 -9.28
CA CYS A 10 5.86 14.09 -8.25
C CYS A 10 5.45 15.53 -7.96
N LEU A 11 5.30 16.36 -9.00
CA LEU A 11 4.88 17.75 -8.85
C LEU A 11 3.52 17.87 -8.16
N MET A 12 2.58 16.99 -8.51
CA MET A 12 1.26 16.95 -7.90
C MET A 12 1.33 16.49 -6.44
N HIS A 13 2.12 15.47 -6.11
CA HIS A 13 2.23 14.90 -4.76
C HIS A 13 3.15 15.66 -3.82
N ASP A 14 4.12 16.40 -4.36
CA ASP A 14 5.00 17.29 -3.58
C ASP A 14 4.39 18.70 -3.41
N ASN A 15 3.20 18.96 -3.96
CA ASN A 15 2.48 20.20 -3.73
C ASN A 15 2.11 20.34 -2.24
N PRO A 16 2.58 21.39 -1.55
CA PRO A 16 2.31 21.58 -0.12
C PRO A 16 0.83 21.78 0.21
N LEU A 17 -0.01 22.10 -0.78
CA LEU A 17 -1.46 22.24 -0.61
C LEU A 17 -2.21 20.91 -0.71
N LEU A 18 -1.60 19.87 -1.27
CA LEU A 18 -2.27 18.56 -1.45
C LEU A 18 -2.79 17.95 -0.15
N PRO A 19 -2.06 18.01 0.98
CA PRO A 19 -2.56 17.50 2.27
C PRO A 19 -3.82 18.20 2.78
N PHE A 20 -4.06 19.46 2.41
CA PHE A 20 -5.30 20.18 2.76
C PHE A 20 -6.52 19.58 2.06
N PHE A 21 -6.35 19.06 0.84
CA PHE A 21 -7.43 18.46 0.05
C PHE A 21 -7.50 16.94 0.25
N ARG A 22 -6.39 16.31 0.60
CA ARG A 22 -6.27 14.87 0.75
C ARG A 22 -5.36 14.51 1.92
N ASP A 23 -5.90 14.56 3.12
CA ASP A 23 -5.18 14.25 4.36
C ASP A 23 -4.70 12.78 4.37
N PRO A 24 -3.38 12.53 4.25
CA PRO A 24 -2.85 11.16 4.22
C PRO A 24 -3.04 10.43 5.55
N TYR A 25 -3.01 11.14 6.68
CA TYR A 25 -3.19 10.54 8.00
C TYR A 25 -4.61 9.99 8.18
N LYS A 26 -5.63 10.76 7.78
CA LYS A 26 -7.03 10.31 7.81
C LYS A 26 -7.24 9.07 6.95
N LEU A 27 -6.67 9.04 5.74
CA LEU A 27 -6.80 7.89 4.85
C LEU A 27 -6.09 6.65 5.40
N LEU A 28 -4.89 6.80 5.94
CA LEU A 28 -4.13 5.70 6.52
C LEU A 28 -4.78 5.14 7.79
N THR A 29 -5.29 6.02 8.66
CA THR A 29 -6.05 5.60 9.85
C THR A 29 -7.34 4.89 9.47
N ALA A 30 -8.07 5.41 8.48
CA ALA A 30 -9.27 4.75 7.94
C ALA A 30 -8.96 3.39 7.30
N ALA A 31 -7.76 3.21 6.71
CA ALA A 31 -7.28 1.92 6.22
C ALA A 31 -7.01 0.90 7.34
N GLY A 32 -6.98 1.34 8.58
CA GLY A 32 -6.70 0.51 9.75
C GLY A 32 -5.23 0.47 10.14
N LEU A 33 -4.41 1.41 9.64
CA LEU A 33 -3.01 1.54 10.04
C LEU A 33 -2.91 1.90 11.52
N ARG A 34 -2.09 1.19 12.27
CA ARG A 34 -1.88 1.37 13.71
C ARG A 34 -0.40 1.27 14.07
N PRO A 35 0.02 1.81 15.22
CA PRO A 35 1.39 1.64 15.72
C PRO A 35 1.80 0.16 15.79
N ARG A 36 3.09 -0.09 15.59
CA ARG A 36 3.77 -1.41 15.71
C ARG A 36 3.41 -2.44 14.65
N MET A 37 2.61 -2.12 13.63
CA MET A 37 2.31 -3.02 12.52
C MET A 37 3.49 -3.15 11.55
N HIS A 38 3.57 -4.30 10.88
CA HIS A 38 4.32 -4.52 9.65
C HIS A 38 3.38 -4.34 8.46
N VAL A 39 3.66 -3.36 7.62
CA VAL A 39 2.72 -2.90 6.60
C VAL A 39 3.37 -2.85 5.22
N LEU A 40 2.64 -3.35 4.23
CA LEU A 40 3.01 -3.27 2.82
C LEU A 40 2.27 -2.11 2.13
N GLU A 41 3.01 -1.16 1.60
CA GLU A 41 2.52 -0.13 0.68
C GLU A 41 2.77 -0.57 -0.76
N VAL A 42 1.71 -0.81 -1.52
CA VAL A 42 1.79 -1.18 -2.93
C VAL A 42 1.71 0.04 -3.81
N GLY A 43 2.78 0.31 -4.57
CA GLY A 43 2.89 1.50 -5.43
C GLY A 43 3.14 2.77 -4.63
N CYS A 44 4.28 2.84 -3.93
CA CYS A 44 4.59 3.96 -3.04
C CYS A 44 4.75 5.31 -3.77
N GLY A 45 5.00 5.29 -5.08
CA GLY A 45 5.21 6.49 -5.87
C GLY A 45 6.29 7.40 -5.24
N PRO A 46 6.11 8.73 -5.25
CA PRO A 46 7.08 9.65 -4.65
C PRO A 46 7.02 9.72 -3.11
N GLY A 47 6.28 8.81 -2.44
CA GLY A 47 6.23 8.71 -0.98
C GLY A 47 5.25 9.66 -0.30
N PHE A 48 4.11 9.96 -0.94
CA PHE A 48 3.07 10.80 -0.34
C PHE A 48 2.46 10.15 0.91
N PHE A 49 2.23 8.85 0.88
CA PHE A 49 1.71 8.10 2.03
C PHE A 49 2.83 7.48 2.88
N SER A 50 4.00 7.21 2.31
CA SER A 50 5.07 6.47 2.99
C SER A 50 5.55 7.16 4.28
N ILE A 51 5.84 8.46 4.23
CA ILE A 51 6.32 9.19 5.42
C ILE A 51 5.23 9.31 6.50
N PRO A 52 3.97 9.70 6.18
CA PRO A 52 2.88 9.67 7.15
C PRO A 52 2.62 8.28 7.74
N ALA A 53 2.67 7.23 6.92
CA ALA A 53 2.51 5.85 7.39
C ALA A 53 3.58 5.47 8.41
N ALA A 54 4.84 5.74 8.11
CA ALA A 54 5.95 5.47 9.02
C ALA A 54 5.81 6.19 10.36
N LYS A 55 5.30 7.42 10.37
CA LYS A 55 5.02 8.18 11.59
C LYS A 55 3.92 7.53 12.43
N ILE A 56 2.84 7.04 11.80
CA ILE A 56 1.78 6.30 12.51
C ILE A 56 2.31 5.00 13.10
N LEU A 57 3.14 4.26 12.35
CA LEU A 57 3.71 2.98 12.76
C LEU A 57 4.64 3.12 13.96
N GLY A 58 5.32 4.25 14.10
CA GLY A 58 6.28 4.51 15.18
C GLY A 58 7.51 3.61 15.10
N ASN A 59 8.37 3.70 16.11
CA ASN A 59 9.70 3.05 16.09
C ASN A 59 9.67 1.50 16.09
N HIS A 60 8.54 0.90 16.44
CA HIS A 60 8.40 -0.56 16.54
C HIS A 60 7.59 -1.18 15.39
N GLY A 61 7.09 -0.36 14.46
CA GLY A 61 6.46 -0.82 13.24
C GLY A 61 7.35 -0.60 12.02
N THR A 62 7.07 -1.28 10.93
CA THR A 62 7.85 -1.19 9.69
C THR A 62 6.93 -1.03 8.49
N LEU A 63 7.25 -0.09 7.61
CA LEU A 63 6.63 0.07 6.31
C LEU A 63 7.54 -0.51 5.21
N TYR A 64 7.02 -1.43 4.44
CA TYR A 64 7.63 -1.94 3.20
C TYR A 64 7.01 -1.19 2.03
N ALA A 65 7.75 -0.24 1.46
CA ALA A 65 7.27 0.66 0.41
C ALA A 65 7.73 0.14 -0.96
N VAL A 66 6.83 -0.51 -1.69
CA VAL A 66 7.13 -1.20 -2.96
C VAL A 66 6.68 -0.38 -4.14
N ASP A 67 7.55 -0.22 -5.14
CA ASP A 67 7.21 0.32 -6.46
C ASP A 67 8.11 -0.32 -7.54
N VAL A 68 7.58 -0.49 -8.74
CA VAL A 68 8.36 -0.96 -9.91
C VAL A 68 9.28 0.11 -10.48
N ASN A 69 9.06 1.37 -10.13
CA ASN A 69 9.82 2.49 -10.65
C ASN A 69 10.98 2.84 -9.69
N PRO A 70 12.25 2.65 -10.08
CA PRO A 70 13.39 2.97 -9.23
C PRO A 70 13.45 4.45 -8.83
N LEU A 71 12.92 5.37 -9.66
CA LEU A 71 12.85 6.78 -9.31
C LEU A 71 11.89 7.03 -8.13
N ALA A 72 10.77 6.30 -8.06
CA ALA A 72 9.84 6.37 -6.95
C ALA A 72 10.51 5.94 -5.65
N VAL A 73 11.13 4.77 -5.66
CA VAL A 73 11.89 4.21 -4.52
C VAL A 73 13.02 5.15 -4.08
N GLY A 74 13.76 5.71 -5.04
CA GLY A 74 14.81 6.70 -4.76
C GLY A 74 14.28 7.98 -4.09
N ARG A 75 13.08 8.44 -4.46
CA ARG A 75 12.45 9.60 -3.80
C ARG A 75 12.00 9.29 -2.38
N VAL A 76 11.44 8.11 -2.12
CA VAL A 76 11.12 7.65 -0.76
C VAL A 76 12.39 7.65 0.09
N SER A 77 13.48 7.05 -0.40
CA SER A 77 14.78 7.01 0.29
C SER A 77 15.33 8.41 0.58
N LYS A 78 15.17 9.36 -0.36
CA LYS A 78 15.58 10.75 -0.15
C LYS A 78 14.72 11.43 0.94
N LYS A 79 13.39 11.23 0.91
CA LYS A 79 12.48 11.78 1.93
C LYS A 79 12.77 11.20 3.33
N MET A 80 13.09 9.91 3.44
CA MET A 80 13.50 9.29 4.69
C MET A 80 14.70 10.01 5.33
N LYS A 81 15.73 10.32 4.53
CA LYS A 81 16.91 11.07 5.00
C LYS A 81 16.54 12.46 5.52
N HIS A 82 15.70 13.20 4.76
CA HIS A 82 15.26 14.54 5.16
C HIS A 82 14.39 14.57 6.41
N THR A 83 13.61 13.52 6.65
CA THR A 83 12.69 13.44 7.80
C THR A 83 13.24 12.62 8.96
N ALA A 84 14.50 12.14 8.86
CA ALA A 84 15.13 11.22 9.81
C ALA A 84 14.29 9.95 10.08
N THR A 85 13.45 9.54 9.12
CA THR A 85 12.60 8.36 9.23
C THR A 85 13.43 7.10 9.00
N LYS A 86 13.37 6.12 9.91
CA LYS A 86 14.21 4.92 9.88
C LYS A 86 13.43 3.61 9.67
N ASN A 87 12.12 3.65 9.80
CA ASN A 87 11.24 2.49 9.79
C ASN A 87 10.49 2.27 8.46
N ILE A 88 11.10 2.70 7.35
CA ILE A 88 10.66 2.37 5.99
C ILE A 88 11.73 1.52 5.33
N VAL A 89 11.31 0.47 4.65
CA VAL A 89 12.12 -0.36 3.75
C VAL A 89 11.65 -0.11 2.32
N PRO A 90 12.32 0.75 1.55
CA PRO A 90 11.98 1.00 0.15
C PRO A 90 12.43 -0.18 -0.71
N ILE A 91 11.52 -0.73 -1.54
CA ILE A 91 11.78 -1.91 -2.36
C ILE A 91 11.43 -1.61 -3.81
N CYS A 92 12.40 -1.79 -4.71
CA CYS A 92 12.18 -1.68 -6.15
C CYS A 92 11.84 -3.07 -6.70
N ALA A 93 10.54 -3.39 -6.73
CA ALA A 93 10.07 -4.70 -7.15
C ALA A 93 8.67 -4.62 -7.76
N ASN A 94 8.27 -5.68 -8.46
CA ASN A 94 6.88 -5.89 -8.82
C ASN A 94 6.10 -6.36 -7.57
N ALA A 95 5.04 -5.64 -7.21
CA ALA A 95 4.21 -6.01 -6.06
C ALA A 95 3.50 -7.37 -6.19
N SER A 96 3.55 -7.99 -7.37
CA SER A 96 3.12 -9.37 -7.57
C SER A 96 4.20 -10.41 -7.19
N HIS A 97 5.39 -9.95 -6.80
CA HIS A 97 6.52 -10.78 -6.35
C HIS A 97 7.48 -9.89 -5.57
N THR A 98 7.28 -9.81 -4.25
CA THR A 98 7.96 -8.84 -3.38
C THR A 98 9.18 -9.39 -2.67
N ASP A 99 9.38 -10.70 -2.67
CA ASP A 99 10.38 -11.44 -1.87
C ASP A 99 10.24 -11.21 -0.34
N LEU A 100 9.12 -10.64 0.11
CA LEU A 100 8.82 -10.52 1.52
C LEU A 100 8.47 -11.90 2.12
N PRO A 101 8.77 -12.14 3.42
CA PRO A 101 8.43 -13.41 4.06
C PRO A 101 6.93 -13.69 4.06
N ASP A 102 6.57 -14.97 4.01
CA ASP A 102 5.19 -15.43 4.17
C ASP A 102 4.62 -14.99 5.52
N LYS A 103 3.32 -14.67 5.55
CA LYS A 103 2.58 -14.40 6.78
C LYS A 103 3.28 -13.38 7.70
N SER A 104 3.88 -12.34 7.13
CA SER A 104 4.68 -11.34 7.85
C SER A 104 4.01 -9.97 7.97
N MET A 105 3.01 -9.68 7.13
CA MET A 105 2.33 -8.38 7.09
C MET A 105 1.00 -8.38 7.84
N ASP A 106 0.76 -7.34 8.63
CA ASP A 106 -0.51 -7.11 9.33
C ASP A 106 -1.54 -6.44 8.41
N LEU A 107 -1.05 -5.55 7.54
CA LEU A 107 -1.86 -4.76 6.63
C LEU A 107 -1.12 -4.55 5.30
N ALA A 108 -1.85 -4.61 4.20
CA ALA A 108 -1.41 -4.06 2.92
C ALA A 108 -2.37 -2.95 2.48
N PHE A 109 -1.86 -1.83 1.97
CA PHE A 109 -2.71 -0.80 1.39
C PHE A 109 -2.31 -0.44 -0.04
N LEU A 110 -3.34 -0.19 -0.87
CA LEU A 110 -3.22 0.10 -2.29
C LEU A 110 -4.03 1.37 -2.59
N PHE A 111 -3.35 2.50 -2.74
CA PHE A 111 -4.02 3.79 -2.91
C PHE A 111 -3.66 4.44 -4.25
N GLY A 112 -4.70 4.72 -5.04
CA GLY A 112 -4.55 5.50 -6.27
C GLY A 112 -3.72 4.85 -7.37
N LEU A 113 -3.65 3.53 -7.42
CA LEU A 113 -2.93 2.80 -8.45
C LEU A 113 -3.67 2.86 -9.79
N PRO A 114 -3.11 3.49 -10.82
CA PRO A 114 -3.72 3.55 -12.15
C PRO A 114 -3.58 2.22 -12.91
N ARG A 115 -2.55 1.45 -12.60
CA ARG A 115 -2.20 0.19 -13.25
C ARG A 115 -1.43 -0.71 -12.28
N ILE A 116 -1.65 -2.01 -12.37
CA ILE A 116 -0.95 -3.03 -11.58
C ILE A 116 -0.02 -3.80 -12.50
N ALA A 117 1.28 -3.69 -12.26
CA ALA A 117 2.27 -4.49 -12.95
C ALA A 117 2.12 -5.97 -12.56
N GLY A 118 2.19 -6.86 -13.53
CA GLY A 118 1.99 -8.31 -13.31
C GLY A 118 0.53 -8.76 -13.20
N GLY A 119 -0.44 -7.81 -13.26
CA GLY A 119 -1.87 -8.10 -13.20
C GLY A 119 -2.44 -8.21 -11.78
N MET A 120 -3.75 -8.01 -11.67
CA MET A 120 -4.45 -8.00 -10.39
C MET A 120 -4.40 -9.35 -9.67
N GLU A 121 -4.56 -10.43 -10.41
CA GLU A 121 -4.61 -11.77 -9.83
C GLU A 121 -3.30 -12.19 -9.18
N ASN A 122 -2.17 -11.93 -9.84
CA ASN A 122 -0.85 -12.23 -9.30
C ASN A 122 -0.54 -11.36 -8.07
N LEU A 123 -0.92 -10.07 -8.11
CA LEU A 123 -0.83 -9.20 -6.94
C LEU A 123 -1.64 -9.76 -5.77
N ILE A 124 -2.89 -10.18 -5.97
CA ILE A 124 -3.73 -10.70 -4.89
C ILE A 124 -3.14 -12.00 -4.32
N SER A 125 -2.58 -12.87 -5.15
CA SER A 125 -1.89 -14.08 -4.68
C SER A 125 -0.70 -13.73 -3.78
N GLU A 126 0.08 -12.74 -4.17
CA GLU A 126 1.21 -12.25 -3.37
C GLU A 126 0.73 -11.60 -2.05
N LEU A 127 -0.31 -10.77 -2.10
CA LEU A 127 -0.92 -10.20 -0.89
C LEU A 127 -1.41 -11.30 0.05
N HIS A 128 -2.06 -12.34 -0.49
CA HIS A 128 -2.48 -13.48 0.32
C HIS A 128 -1.28 -14.21 0.95
N ARG A 129 -0.18 -14.38 0.22
CA ARG A 129 1.03 -15.04 0.72
C ARG A 129 1.64 -14.27 1.90
N VAL A 130 1.88 -12.97 1.71
CA VAL A 130 2.60 -12.14 2.70
C VAL A 130 1.76 -11.74 3.90
N LEU A 131 0.42 -11.68 3.79
CA LEU A 131 -0.44 -11.34 4.91
C LEU A 131 -0.49 -12.45 5.96
N LYS A 132 -0.44 -12.07 7.22
CA LYS A 132 -0.74 -12.94 8.36
C LYS A 132 -2.18 -13.45 8.29
N PRO A 133 -2.52 -14.60 8.91
CA PRO A 133 -3.91 -14.94 9.20
C PRO A 133 -4.59 -13.78 9.93
N GLY A 134 -5.77 -13.35 9.48
CA GLY A 134 -6.45 -12.14 9.96
C GLY A 134 -5.88 -10.81 9.45
N GLY A 135 -4.79 -10.83 8.70
CA GLY A 135 -4.22 -9.66 8.06
C GLY A 135 -5.15 -9.07 6.99
N ARG A 136 -5.05 -7.77 6.77
CA ARG A 136 -6.05 -7.02 5.99
C ARG A 136 -5.44 -6.36 4.75
N VAL A 137 -6.26 -6.21 3.72
CA VAL A 137 -6.00 -5.35 2.57
C VAL A 137 -6.95 -4.16 2.61
N ALA A 138 -6.43 -2.94 2.49
CA ALA A 138 -7.19 -1.72 2.27
C ALA A 138 -6.97 -1.23 0.83
N TYR A 139 -7.99 -1.37 0.00
CA TYR A 139 -7.96 -0.98 -1.40
C TYR A 139 -8.81 0.27 -1.64
N ASN A 140 -8.17 1.37 -2.01
CA ASN A 140 -8.90 2.57 -2.42
C ASN A 140 -9.06 2.58 -3.93
N SER A 141 -10.20 2.09 -4.41
CA SER A 141 -10.52 2.01 -5.83
C SER A 141 -10.86 3.37 -6.40
N VAL A 142 -10.17 3.73 -7.46
CA VAL A 142 -10.49 4.94 -8.24
C VAL A 142 -11.50 4.63 -9.34
N ARG A 143 -11.58 3.38 -9.83
CA ARG A 143 -12.42 2.98 -10.98
C ARG A 143 -12.75 1.48 -10.96
N GLY A 144 -13.96 1.16 -11.43
CA GLY A 144 -14.40 -0.20 -11.75
C GLY A 144 -15.54 -0.72 -10.86
N PRO A 145 -16.28 -1.73 -11.34
CA PRO A 145 -17.40 -2.31 -10.60
C PRO A 145 -16.87 -3.12 -9.41
N GLU A 146 -17.27 -2.72 -8.21
CA GLU A 146 -16.88 -3.34 -6.93
C GLU A 146 -17.15 -4.86 -6.91
N LYS A 147 -18.23 -5.32 -7.54
CA LYS A 147 -18.59 -6.74 -7.63
C LYS A 147 -17.49 -7.59 -8.28
N LYS A 148 -16.89 -7.08 -9.38
CA LYS A 148 -15.76 -7.77 -10.05
C LYS A 148 -14.52 -7.81 -9.17
N LEU A 149 -14.21 -6.69 -8.49
CA LEU A 149 -13.10 -6.62 -7.55
C LEU A 149 -13.26 -7.64 -6.42
N ARG A 150 -14.45 -7.68 -5.79
CA ARG A 150 -14.74 -8.65 -4.72
C ARG A 150 -14.52 -10.09 -5.17
N ALA A 151 -15.05 -10.46 -6.34
CA ALA A 151 -14.92 -11.82 -6.86
C ALA A 151 -13.44 -12.22 -7.03
N VAL A 152 -12.59 -11.32 -7.57
CA VAL A 152 -11.18 -11.61 -7.79
C VAL A 152 -10.42 -11.81 -6.47
N PHE A 153 -10.71 -10.99 -5.44
CA PHE A 153 -10.12 -11.14 -4.11
C PHE A 153 -10.60 -12.41 -3.40
N GLN A 154 -11.90 -12.68 -3.42
CA GLN A 154 -12.48 -13.87 -2.76
C GLN A 154 -11.98 -15.18 -3.38
N ASN A 155 -11.85 -15.25 -4.70
CA ASN A 155 -11.31 -16.41 -5.41
C ASN A 155 -9.85 -16.73 -5.03
N ARG A 156 -9.16 -15.81 -4.35
CA ARG A 156 -7.77 -15.94 -3.91
C ARG A 156 -7.64 -15.94 -2.38
N GLY A 157 -8.71 -16.27 -1.65
CA GLY A 157 -8.69 -16.45 -0.19
C GLY A 157 -8.65 -15.15 0.63
N LEU A 158 -9.01 -14.01 0.01
CA LEU A 158 -9.16 -12.73 0.69
C LEU A 158 -10.64 -12.34 0.76
N ALA A 159 -11.29 -12.63 1.88
CA ALA A 159 -12.71 -12.38 2.08
C ALA A 159 -13.02 -10.89 2.18
N PHE A 160 -14.11 -10.44 1.54
CA PHE A 160 -14.59 -9.07 1.72
C PHE A 160 -15.00 -8.84 3.18
N SER A 161 -14.42 -7.82 3.81
CA SER A 161 -14.63 -7.53 5.23
C SER A 161 -15.24 -6.15 5.51
N GLY A 162 -15.58 -5.39 4.47
CA GLY A 162 -16.28 -4.13 4.64
C GLY A 162 -15.91 -3.05 3.62
N ARG A 163 -16.58 -1.89 3.79
CA ARG A 163 -16.35 -0.70 2.97
C ARG A 163 -16.49 0.57 3.81
N GLN A 164 -15.64 1.56 3.54
CA GLN A 164 -15.75 2.90 4.08
C GLN A 164 -15.49 3.93 2.96
N GLY A 165 -16.53 4.61 2.51
CA GLY A 165 -16.46 5.51 1.36
C GLY A 165 -15.98 4.76 0.09
N ARG A 166 -14.83 5.18 -0.45
CA ARG A 166 -14.20 4.54 -1.61
C ARG A 166 -13.22 3.41 -1.23
N MET A 167 -13.00 3.19 0.03
CA MET A 167 -12.08 2.17 0.53
C MET A 167 -12.83 0.87 0.76
N VAL A 168 -12.31 -0.20 0.17
CA VAL A 168 -12.83 -1.57 0.28
C VAL A 168 -11.81 -2.39 1.04
N PHE A 169 -12.29 -3.22 1.96
CA PHE A 169 -11.46 -4.05 2.83
C PHE A 169 -11.62 -5.52 2.51
N PHE A 170 -10.49 -6.22 2.54
CA PHE A 170 -10.46 -7.67 2.47
C PHE A 170 -9.61 -8.20 3.62
N THR A 171 -9.94 -9.39 4.13
CA THR A 171 -9.22 -10.02 5.22
C THR A 171 -8.82 -11.43 4.81
N LYS A 172 -7.58 -11.79 5.08
CA LYS A 172 -7.14 -13.18 4.94
C LYS A 172 -7.78 -14.00 6.05
N GLU A 173 -8.56 -15.00 5.66
CA GLU A 173 -9.17 -15.89 6.64
C GLU A 173 -8.09 -16.57 7.50
N GLY A 174 -8.31 -16.62 8.81
CA GLY A 174 -7.53 -17.42 9.72
C GLY A 174 -7.87 -18.89 9.51
N TYR A 175 -6.95 -19.78 9.86
CA TYR A 175 -7.32 -21.19 10.01
C TYR A 175 -8.45 -21.24 11.05
N ARG A 176 -9.62 -21.73 10.67
CA ARG A 176 -10.60 -22.21 11.65
C ARG A 176 -10.02 -23.54 12.17
N GLU A 177 -9.55 -23.54 13.39
CA GLU A 177 -9.30 -24.77 14.12
C GLU A 177 -10.62 -25.53 14.33
#